data_e8af60a9b70b3d70f1b952da98b65813
#
_entry.id   e8af60a9b70b3d70f1b952da98b65813
#
_cell.length_a   1.000
_cell.length_b   1.000
_cell.length_c   1.000
_cell.angle_alpha   90.00
_cell.angle_beta   90.00
_cell.angle_gamma   90.00
#
_symmetry.space_group_name_H-M   'P 1'
#
loop_
_entity.id
_entity.type
_entity.pdbx_description
1 polymer ?
#
loop_
_entity_poly.entity_id
_entity_poly.type
_entity_poly.pdbx_seq_one_letter_code
_entity_poly.pdbx_strand_id
1 'polypeptide(L)'
;MRYSPLALALSLAVAVTASTSYGQAPQTDDARVTELLATGRAALAAGDVEGATDRFEAALALDPGYAGSYLELADAARARGMQGKAIHYYREAQKRDPGNLVAISGEGAAMAEKGATAKAKQNLARLQSLCGSNCAEAGELAAVIARGPLPQVKSADAGNHDQMGKPATEQN
;
A
#
# COMPACT_ATOMS: atom_id res chain seq x y z
N MET A 1 -63.69 -19.29 53.71
CA MET A 1 -62.82 -19.54 52.52
C MET A 1 -61.54 -18.79 52.75
N ARG A 2 -60.44 -19.50 53.04
CA ARG A 2 -59.16 -18.96 53.43
C ARG A 2 -58.32 -18.83 52.16
N TYR A 3 -58.05 -17.60 51.67
CA TYR A 3 -57.12 -17.33 50.61
C TYR A 3 -55.71 -17.25 51.18
N SER A 4 -54.85 -18.12 50.71
CA SER A 4 -53.46 -18.21 51.11
C SER A 4 -52.67 -17.05 50.49
N PRO A 5 -51.85 -16.29 51.24
CA PRO A 5 -51.15 -15.11 50.72
C PRO A 5 -49.82 -15.45 50.09
N LEU A 6 -49.69 -16.62 49.44
CA LEU A 6 -48.42 -17.11 48.88
C LEU A 6 -48.29 -16.96 47.34
N ALA A 7 -49.19 -16.20 46.71
CA ALA A 7 -49.23 -16.09 45.23
C ALA A 7 -48.83 -14.72 44.69
N LEU A 8 -48.12 -13.86 45.43
CA LEU A 8 -47.78 -12.49 45.00
C LEU A 8 -46.28 -12.15 45.08
N ALA A 9 -45.41 -13.13 44.85
CA ALA A 9 -43.99 -12.93 44.86
C ALA A 9 -43.32 -13.38 43.55
N LEU A 10 -44.04 -13.28 42.43
CA LEU A 10 -43.47 -13.54 41.10
C LEU A 10 -43.59 -12.27 40.24
N SER A 11 -42.95 -11.21 40.64
CA SER A 11 -42.92 -9.99 39.86
C SER A 11 -41.50 -9.51 39.61
N LEU A 12 -41.21 -9.41 38.35
CA LEU A 12 -40.29 -8.48 37.71
C LEU A 12 -38.82 -8.57 38.13
N ALA A 13 -38.13 -9.59 37.76
CA ALA A 13 -36.75 -9.45 37.40
C ALA A 13 -36.66 -9.06 35.90
N VAL A 14 -36.98 -7.85 35.55
CA VAL A 14 -36.60 -7.24 34.29
C VAL A 14 -35.11 -7.02 34.38
N ALA A 15 -34.33 -7.97 33.83
CA ALA A 15 -32.91 -7.78 33.57
C ALA A 15 -32.77 -6.67 32.52
N VAL A 16 -32.56 -5.45 33.00
CA VAL A 16 -32.03 -4.36 32.14
C VAL A 16 -30.60 -4.77 31.79
N THR A 17 -30.44 -5.47 30.69
CA THR A 17 -29.15 -5.59 30.05
C THR A 17 -28.81 -4.18 29.53
N ALA A 18 -28.19 -3.37 30.37
CA ALA A 18 -27.52 -2.16 29.92
C ALA A 18 -26.43 -2.61 28.95
N SER A 19 -26.72 -2.52 27.66
CA SER A 19 -25.69 -2.56 26.64
C SER A 19 -24.79 -1.38 26.90
N THR A 20 -23.72 -1.60 27.66
CA THR A 20 -22.62 -0.64 27.73
C THR A 20 -21.98 -0.63 26.35
N SER A 21 -22.51 0.17 25.43
CA SER A 21 -21.73 0.66 24.32
C SER A 21 -20.54 1.36 24.95
N TYR A 22 -19.41 0.65 25.03
CA TYR A 22 -18.13 1.32 25.23
C TYR A 22 -17.96 2.23 24.01
N GLY A 23 -18.36 3.48 24.17
CA GLY A 23 -18.03 4.53 23.18
C GLY A 23 -16.54 4.52 23.05
N GLN A 24 -16.03 4.04 21.91
CA GLN A 24 -14.64 4.23 21.57
C GLN A 24 -14.36 5.72 21.69
N ALA A 25 -13.37 6.07 22.50
CA ALA A 25 -12.87 7.44 22.56
C ALA A 25 -12.64 7.92 21.14
N PRO A 26 -12.97 9.17 20.77
CA PRO A 26 -12.71 9.69 19.45
C PRO A 26 -11.22 9.46 19.14
N GLN A 27 -10.96 8.57 18.18
CA GLN A 27 -9.59 8.29 17.75
C GLN A 27 -9.08 9.55 17.06
N THR A 28 -7.87 9.97 17.41
CA THR A 28 -7.18 11.03 16.66
C THR A 28 -6.93 10.54 15.24
N ASP A 29 -6.85 11.46 14.28
CA ASP A 29 -6.57 11.07 12.86
C ASP A 29 -5.26 10.28 12.76
N ASP A 30 -4.24 10.61 13.55
CA ASP A 30 -2.98 9.86 13.64
C ASP A 30 -3.18 8.39 14.08
N ALA A 31 -4.05 8.13 15.07
CA ALA A 31 -4.34 6.77 15.52
C ALA A 31 -5.07 5.97 14.44
N ARG A 32 -5.99 6.62 13.72
CA ARG A 32 -6.71 6.00 12.59
C ARG A 32 -5.81 5.71 11.40
N VAL A 33 -4.90 6.62 11.05
CA VAL A 33 -3.88 6.40 10.03
C VAL A 33 -3.03 5.18 10.39
N THR A 34 -2.53 5.13 11.63
CA THR A 34 -1.71 4.00 12.11
C THR A 34 -2.45 2.67 12.03
N GLU A 35 -3.73 2.62 12.42
CA GLU A 35 -4.57 1.43 12.36
C GLU A 35 -4.82 0.99 10.91
N LEU A 36 -5.13 1.93 10.01
CA LEU A 36 -5.33 1.64 8.59
C LEU A 36 -4.07 1.07 7.94
N LEU A 37 -2.91 1.64 8.24
CA LEU A 37 -1.64 1.12 7.73
C LEU A 37 -1.34 -0.27 8.29
N ALA A 38 -1.57 -0.51 9.58
CA ALA A 38 -1.37 -1.83 10.19
C ALA A 38 -2.28 -2.90 9.58
N THR A 39 -3.57 -2.60 9.43
CA THR A 39 -4.54 -3.53 8.82
C THR A 39 -4.30 -3.72 7.33
N GLY A 40 -3.84 -2.67 6.63
CA GLY A 40 -3.42 -2.76 5.23
C GLY A 40 -2.22 -3.68 5.03
N ARG A 41 -1.19 -3.56 5.89
CA ARG A 41 -0.03 -4.48 5.86
C ARG A 41 -0.43 -5.93 6.13
N ALA A 42 -1.35 -6.17 7.07
CA ALA A 42 -1.87 -7.51 7.33
C ALA A 42 -2.60 -8.09 6.11
N ALA A 43 -3.42 -7.29 5.42
CA ALA A 43 -4.08 -7.67 4.19
C ALA A 43 -3.07 -7.99 3.07
N LEU A 44 -2.05 -7.13 2.90
CA LEU A 44 -0.98 -7.35 1.91
C LEU A 44 -0.22 -8.65 2.18
N ALA A 45 0.11 -8.93 3.44
CA ALA A 45 0.78 -10.17 3.85
C ALA A 45 -0.09 -11.41 3.63
N ALA A 46 -1.42 -11.27 3.70
CA ALA A 46 -2.39 -12.32 3.38
C ALA A 46 -2.63 -12.49 1.85
N GLY A 47 -2.01 -11.65 1.02
CA GLY A 47 -2.18 -11.65 -0.44
C GLY A 47 -3.39 -10.86 -0.93
N ASP A 48 -4.16 -10.23 -0.05
CA ASP A 48 -5.25 -9.31 -0.39
C ASP A 48 -4.68 -7.91 -0.72
N VAL A 49 -4.11 -7.81 -1.91
CA VAL A 49 -3.45 -6.58 -2.35
C VAL A 49 -4.45 -5.46 -2.61
N GLU A 50 -5.67 -5.79 -3.02
CA GLU A 50 -6.73 -4.82 -3.28
C GLU A 50 -7.24 -4.23 -1.96
N GLY A 51 -7.63 -5.07 -0.99
CA GLY A 51 -8.04 -4.62 0.32
C GLY A 51 -6.92 -3.89 1.09
N ALA A 52 -5.65 -4.22 0.86
CA ALA A 52 -4.52 -3.45 1.37
C ALA A 52 -4.48 -2.04 0.76
N THR A 53 -4.61 -1.95 -0.57
CA THR A 53 -4.58 -0.67 -1.29
C THR A 53 -5.69 0.26 -0.81
N ASP A 54 -6.92 -0.23 -0.64
CA ASP A 54 -8.05 0.55 -0.13
C ASP A 54 -7.76 1.16 1.25
N ARG A 55 -7.14 0.38 2.15
CA ARG A 55 -6.77 0.85 3.48
C ARG A 55 -5.65 1.90 3.45
N PHE A 56 -4.67 1.73 2.58
CA PHE A 56 -3.59 2.69 2.40
C PHE A 56 -4.09 3.99 1.76
N GLU A 57 -5.02 3.92 0.81
CA GLU A 57 -5.68 5.09 0.23
C GLU A 57 -6.55 5.81 1.26
N ALA A 58 -7.25 5.09 2.13
CA ALA A 58 -8.00 5.68 3.24
C ALA A 58 -7.08 6.37 4.25
N ALA A 59 -5.92 5.78 4.58
CA ALA A 59 -4.91 6.40 5.42
C ALA A 59 -4.36 7.69 4.78
N LEU A 60 -4.08 7.65 3.49
CA LEU A 60 -3.62 8.81 2.73
C LEU A 60 -4.67 9.94 2.67
N ALA A 61 -5.96 9.59 2.62
CA ALA A 61 -7.05 10.58 2.63
C ALA A 61 -7.18 11.29 3.99
N LEU A 62 -6.82 10.61 5.09
CA LEU A 62 -6.82 11.20 6.44
C LEU A 62 -5.60 12.10 6.66
N ASP A 63 -4.41 11.66 6.24
CA ASP A 63 -3.18 12.45 6.30
C ASP A 63 -2.39 12.38 4.99
N PRO A 64 -2.64 13.33 4.07
CA PRO A 64 -1.89 13.43 2.81
C PRO A 64 -0.42 13.80 3.00
N GLY A 65 -0.02 14.28 4.18
CA GLY A 65 1.37 14.64 4.51
C GLY A 65 2.21 13.44 4.94
N TYR A 66 1.58 12.36 5.37
CA TYR A 66 2.30 11.23 5.94
C TYR A 66 3.02 10.38 4.89
N ALA A 67 4.35 10.44 4.89
CA ALA A 67 5.17 9.71 3.92
C ALA A 67 4.95 8.18 3.94
N GLY A 68 4.61 7.63 5.12
CA GLY A 68 4.36 6.20 5.31
C GLY A 68 3.22 5.66 4.44
N SER A 69 2.13 6.42 4.23
CA SER A 69 1.02 5.99 3.39
C SER A 69 1.45 5.79 1.92
N TYR A 70 2.35 6.63 1.44
CA TYR A 70 2.92 6.49 0.08
C TYR A 70 3.86 5.29 -0.03
N LEU A 71 4.63 4.98 1.02
CA LEU A 71 5.48 3.78 1.04
C LEU A 71 4.64 2.52 0.89
N GLU A 72 3.59 2.40 1.68
CA GLU A 72 2.69 1.23 1.63
C GLU A 72 1.98 1.10 0.29
N LEU A 73 1.51 2.20 -0.30
CA LEU A 73 0.94 2.21 -1.65
C LEU A 73 1.95 1.81 -2.71
N ALA A 74 3.22 2.21 -2.54
CA ALA A 74 4.29 1.81 -3.44
C ALA A 74 4.57 0.31 -3.38
N ASP A 75 4.61 -0.27 -2.17
CA ASP A 75 4.81 -1.70 -1.96
C ASP A 75 3.64 -2.53 -2.51
N ALA A 76 2.40 -2.09 -2.26
CA ALA A 76 1.21 -2.71 -2.86
C ALA A 76 1.24 -2.66 -4.40
N ALA A 77 1.65 -1.54 -4.98
CA ALA A 77 1.80 -1.41 -6.44
C ALA A 77 2.90 -2.33 -6.99
N ARG A 78 4.04 -2.47 -6.28
CA ARG A 78 5.09 -3.44 -6.64
C ARG A 78 4.60 -4.87 -6.59
N ALA A 79 3.86 -5.25 -5.56
CA ALA A 79 3.28 -6.60 -5.42
C ALA A 79 2.36 -6.95 -6.60
N ARG A 80 1.69 -5.96 -7.19
CA ARG A 80 0.86 -6.11 -8.40
C ARG A 80 1.64 -6.05 -9.72
N GLY A 81 2.97 -5.91 -9.69
CA GLY A 81 3.79 -5.74 -10.89
C GLY A 81 3.64 -4.36 -11.57
N MET A 82 3.02 -3.39 -10.89
CA MET A 82 2.82 -2.03 -11.41
C MET A 82 4.01 -1.12 -11.09
N GLN A 83 5.20 -1.46 -11.61
CA GLN A 83 6.45 -0.79 -11.25
C GLN A 83 6.44 0.72 -11.51
N GLY A 84 5.76 1.17 -12.55
CA GLY A 84 5.62 2.60 -12.84
C GLY A 84 4.86 3.35 -11.75
N LYS A 85 3.76 2.76 -11.23
CA LYS A 85 2.95 3.33 -10.13
C LYS A 85 3.74 3.29 -8.82
N ALA A 86 4.47 2.21 -8.56
CA ALA A 86 5.34 2.10 -7.40
C ALA A 86 6.42 3.19 -7.37
N ILE A 87 7.13 3.40 -8.48
CA ILE A 87 8.12 4.48 -8.61
C ILE A 87 7.49 5.85 -8.32
N HIS A 88 6.28 6.10 -8.81
CA HIS A 88 5.57 7.34 -8.53
C HIS A 88 5.35 7.53 -7.02
N TYR A 89 4.81 6.53 -6.35
CA TYR A 89 4.52 6.61 -4.91
C TYR A 89 5.79 6.73 -4.05
N TYR A 90 6.87 5.99 -4.35
CA TYR A 90 8.14 6.19 -3.63
C TYR A 90 8.67 7.61 -3.78
N ARG A 91 8.51 8.23 -4.95
CA ARG A 91 8.89 9.64 -5.15
C ARG A 91 8.02 10.59 -4.34
N GLU A 92 6.73 10.32 -4.22
CA GLU A 92 5.84 11.11 -3.35
C GLU A 92 6.26 11.00 -1.88
N ALA A 93 6.68 9.80 -1.42
CA ALA A 93 7.27 9.61 -0.09
C ALA A 93 8.56 10.42 0.07
N GLN A 94 9.46 10.40 -0.92
CA GLN A 94 10.71 11.16 -0.88
C GLN A 94 10.53 12.68 -0.92
N LYS A 95 9.46 13.20 -1.52
CA LYS A 95 9.13 14.64 -1.46
C LYS A 95 8.81 15.10 -0.03
N ARG A 96 8.25 14.22 0.80
CA ARG A 96 7.88 14.48 2.19
C ARG A 96 9.03 14.20 3.15
N ASP A 97 9.81 13.18 2.85
CA ASP A 97 11.00 12.77 3.60
C ASP A 97 12.14 12.43 2.62
N PRO A 98 12.95 13.42 2.22
CA PRO A 98 14.02 13.23 1.23
C PRO A 98 15.13 12.27 1.66
N GLY A 99 15.28 12.05 2.96
CA GLY A 99 16.26 11.15 3.55
C GLY A 99 15.76 9.73 3.77
N ASN A 100 14.52 9.44 3.42
CA ASN A 100 13.90 8.14 3.66
C ASN A 100 14.59 7.02 2.89
N LEU A 101 15.35 6.20 3.60
CA LEU A 101 16.14 5.13 3.00
C LEU A 101 15.25 4.05 2.35
N VAL A 102 14.10 3.73 2.96
CA VAL A 102 13.13 2.77 2.43
C VAL A 102 12.55 3.27 1.11
N ALA A 103 12.19 4.56 1.02
CA ALA A 103 11.67 5.15 -0.21
C ALA A 103 12.71 5.13 -1.34
N ILE A 104 13.98 5.43 -1.04
CA ILE A 104 15.07 5.43 -2.02
C ILE A 104 15.37 4.00 -2.49
N SER A 105 15.42 3.04 -1.56
CA SER A 105 15.63 1.62 -1.86
C SER A 105 14.49 1.06 -2.71
N GLY A 106 13.25 1.30 -2.29
CA GLY A 106 12.06 0.82 -2.99
C GLY A 106 11.91 1.40 -4.40
N GLU A 107 12.19 2.70 -4.59
CA GLU A 107 12.23 3.31 -5.92
C GLU A 107 13.29 2.64 -6.81
N GLY A 108 14.51 2.45 -6.27
CA GLY A 108 15.58 1.77 -6.97
C GLY A 108 15.22 0.32 -7.34
N ALA A 109 14.58 -0.40 -6.43
CA ALA A 109 14.12 -1.76 -6.64
C ALA A 109 13.07 -1.83 -7.77
N ALA A 110 12.04 -0.97 -7.71
CA ALA A 110 11.03 -0.90 -8.77
C ALA A 110 11.62 -0.50 -10.14
N MET A 111 12.66 0.35 -10.14
CA MET A 111 13.42 0.68 -11.36
C MET A 111 14.18 -0.52 -11.91
N ALA A 112 14.87 -1.29 -11.06
CA ALA A 112 15.60 -2.50 -11.47
C ALA A 112 14.65 -3.55 -12.06
N GLU A 113 13.52 -3.79 -11.38
CA GLU A 113 12.48 -4.72 -11.82
C GLU A 113 11.84 -4.32 -13.16
N LYS A 114 11.75 -3.00 -13.43
CA LYS A 114 11.29 -2.45 -14.71
C LYS A 114 12.35 -2.51 -15.82
N GLY A 115 13.60 -2.85 -15.50
CA GLY A 115 14.72 -2.85 -16.43
C GLY A 115 15.53 -1.55 -16.51
N ALA A 116 15.18 -0.54 -15.67
CA ALA A 116 15.93 0.72 -15.59
C ALA A 116 17.16 0.62 -14.66
N THR A 117 18.01 -0.39 -14.90
CA THR A 117 19.13 -0.77 -14.02
C THR A 117 20.11 0.38 -13.74
N ALA A 118 20.36 1.24 -14.72
CA ALA A 118 21.25 2.38 -14.52
C ALA A 118 20.73 3.36 -13.46
N LYS A 119 19.42 3.64 -13.45
CA LYS A 119 18.76 4.48 -12.44
C LYS A 119 18.73 3.80 -11.07
N ALA A 120 18.49 2.49 -11.02
CA ALA A 120 18.56 1.72 -9.80
C ALA A 120 19.96 1.81 -9.14
N LYS A 121 21.03 1.73 -9.93
CA LYS A 121 22.41 1.90 -9.44
C LYS A 121 22.67 3.32 -8.90
N GLN A 122 22.04 4.35 -9.46
CA GLN A 122 22.14 5.71 -8.92
C GLN A 122 21.49 5.80 -7.52
N ASN A 123 20.33 5.18 -7.33
CA ASN A 123 19.69 5.09 -6.00
C ASN A 123 20.57 4.30 -5.02
N LEU A 124 21.20 3.22 -5.45
CA LEU A 124 22.14 2.47 -4.61
C LEU A 124 23.32 3.32 -4.16
N ALA A 125 23.94 4.06 -5.08
CA ALA A 125 25.03 4.96 -4.73
C ALA A 125 24.57 6.06 -3.76
N ARG A 126 23.36 6.59 -3.92
CA ARG A 126 22.75 7.55 -3.00
C ARG A 126 22.55 6.95 -1.60
N LEU A 127 22.01 5.73 -1.51
CA LEU A 127 21.88 5.01 -0.22
C LEU A 127 23.24 4.85 0.46
N GLN A 128 24.24 4.36 -0.27
CA GLN A 128 25.58 4.18 0.26
C GLN A 128 26.20 5.47 0.79
N SER A 129 25.85 6.61 0.17
CA SER A 129 26.30 7.93 0.67
C SER A 129 25.57 8.38 1.93
N LEU A 130 24.31 7.95 2.15
CA LEU A 130 23.50 8.36 3.29
C LEU A 130 23.72 7.46 4.52
N CYS A 131 23.84 6.16 4.34
CA CYS A 131 23.89 5.18 5.45
C CYS A 131 25.10 4.24 5.40
N GLY A 132 25.98 4.38 4.40
CA GLY A 132 27.10 3.47 4.20
C GLY A 132 26.75 2.22 3.38
N SER A 133 27.77 1.47 2.98
CA SER A 133 27.61 0.28 2.13
C SER A 133 26.97 -0.92 2.86
N ASN A 134 26.97 -0.91 4.18
CA ASN A 134 26.51 -2.03 5.02
C ASN A 134 25.09 -1.82 5.59
N CYS A 135 24.37 -0.77 5.19
CA CYS A 135 22.98 -0.61 5.63
C CYS A 135 22.06 -1.60 4.91
N ALA A 136 20.98 -1.99 5.59
CA ALA A 136 20.05 -3.02 5.11
C ALA A 136 19.46 -2.66 3.75
N GLU A 137 19.02 -1.42 3.60
CA GLU A 137 18.37 -0.91 2.37
C GLU A 137 19.32 -0.92 1.16
N ALA A 138 20.61 -0.64 1.38
CA ALA A 138 21.61 -0.74 0.30
C ALA A 138 21.85 -2.20 -0.09
N GLY A 139 21.90 -3.11 0.88
CA GLY A 139 22.03 -4.55 0.65
C GLY A 139 20.84 -5.11 -0.12
N GLU A 140 19.63 -4.76 0.29
CA GLU A 140 18.39 -5.18 -0.37
C GLU A 140 18.32 -4.70 -1.81
N LEU A 141 18.60 -3.42 -2.05
CA LEU A 141 18.62 -2.86 -3.41
C LEU A 141 19.68 -3.51 -4.28
N ALA A 142 20.89 -3.76 -3.75
CA ALA A 142 21.94 -4.45 -4.49
C ALA A 142 21.51 -5.86 -4.91
N ALA A 143 20.82 -6.59 -4.02
CA ALA A 143 20.27 -7.92 -4.33
C ALA A 143 19.19 -7.88 -5.43
N VAL A 144 18.32 -6.86 -5.42
CA VAL A 144 17.30 -6.69 -6.48
C VAL A 144 17.96 -6.35 -7.82
N ILE A 145 18.96 -5.47 -7.83
CA ILE A 145 19.72 -5.12 -9.04
C ILE A 145 20.42 -6.36 -9.63
N ALA A 146 20.98 -7.22 -8.78
CA ALA A 146 21.65 -8.46 -9.20
C ALA A 146 20.68 -9.48 -9.82
N ARG A 147 19.43 -9.56 -9.33
CA ARG A 147 18.39 -10.41 -9.93
C ARG A 147 17.96 -9.94 -11.32
N GLY A 148 18.04 -8.64 -11.57
CA GLY A 148 17.62 -8.05 -12.83
C GLY A 148 16.11 -7.82 -12.96
N PRO A 149 15.65 -7.49 -14.18
CA PRO A 149 14.27 -7.13 -14.44
C PRO A 149 13.32 -8.34 -14.30
N LEU A 150 12.11 -8.06 -13.84
CA LEU A 150 11.03 -9.04 -13.83
C LEU A 150 10.59 -9.38 -15.27
N PRO A 151 10.11 -10.62 -15.51
CA PRO A 151 9.52 -10.98 -16.80
C PRO A 151 8.39 -10.01 -17.13
N GLN A 152 8.49 -9.33 -18.27
CA GLN A 152 7.44 -8.44 -18.73
C GLN A 152 6.30 -9.28 -19.30
N VAL A 153 5.12 -9.19 -18.72
CA VAL A 153 3.89 -9.67 -19.35
C VAL A 153 3.65 -8.74 -20.54
N LYS A 154 3.99 -9.18 -21.74
CA LYS A 154 3.60 -8.47 -22.97
C LYS A 154 2.07 -8.49 -23.01
N SER A 155 1.43 -7.36 -22.75
CA SER A 155 0.03 -7.19 -23.06
C SER A 155 -0.13 -7.47 -24.56
N ALA A 156 -0.94 -8.46 -24.92
CA ALA A 156 -1.18 -8.87 -26.30
C ALA A 156 -1.85 -7.77 -27.17
N ASP A 157 -2.09 -6.60 -26.60
CA ASP A 157 -2.86 -5.51 -27.19
C ASP A 157 -2.02 -4.37 -27.81
N ALA A 158 -0.69 -4.49 -27.82
CA ALA A 158 0.16 -3.44 -28.41
C ALA A 158 0.42 -3.63 -29.93
N GLY A 159 -0.18 -4.64 -30.56
CA GLY A 159 0.12 -5.04 -31.93
C GLY A 159 -0.83 -4.55 -33.03
N ASN A 160 -1.94 -3.86 -32.71
CA ASN A 160 -2.99 -3.61 -33.72
C ASN A 160 -3.27 -2.14 -34.03
N HIS A 161 -2.44 -1.19 -33.61
CA HIS A 161 -2.66 0.22 -33.94
C HIS A 161 -1.95 0.72 -35.20
N ASP A 162 -1.07 -0.09 -35.82
CA ASP A 162 -0.29 0.35 -36.98
C ASP A 162 -0.90 -0.04 -38.36
N GLN A 163 -2.11 -0.62 -38.38
CA GLN A 163 -2.76 -1.01 -39.65
C GLN A 163 -4.00 -0.20 -40.05
N MET A 164 -4.37 0.84 -39.30
CA MET A 164 -5.43 1.74 -39.73
C MET A 164 -4.85 3.08 -40.19
N GLY A 165 -4.46 3.16 -41.43
CA GLY A 165 -4.06 4.45 -42.00
C GLY A 165 -3.30 4.43 -43.31
N LYS A 166 -3.63 3.52 -44.23
CA LYS A 166 -3.18 3.68 -45.65
C LYS A 166 -4.40 4.03 -46.50
N PRO A 167 -4.56 5.29 -46.97
CA PRO A 167 -5.59 5.60 -47.94
C PRO A 167 -5.25 4.89 -49.25
N ALA A 168 -6.25 4.20 -49.84
CA ALA A 168 -6.16 3.65 -51.15
C ALA A 168 -5.97 4.79 -52.18
N THR A 169 -4.80 4.85 -52.81
CA THR A 169 -4.57 5.66 -53.97
C THR A 169 -5.33 5.04 -55.14
N GLU A 170 -6.34 5.76 -55.59
CA GLU A 170 -7.05 5.58 -56.87
C GLU A 170 -6.04 5.49 -58.03
N GLN A 171 -6.07 4.39 -58.77
CA GLN A 171 -5.43 4.30 -60.07
C GLN A 171 -6.51 4.47 -61.14
N ASN A 172 -6.37 5.54 -61.88
CA ASN A 172 -7.05 5.77 -63.17
C ASN A 172 -6.01 5.60 -64.27
#